data_bc3aa69f5a8f1411bc915165e096f660
#
_entry.id   bc3aa69f5a8f1411bc915165e096f660
#
_cell.length_a   1.000
_cell.length_b   1.000
_cell.length_c   1.000
_cell.angle_alpha   90.00
_cell.angle_beta   90.00
_cell.angle_gamma   90.00
#
_symmetry.space_group_name_H-M   'P 1'
#
loop_
_entity.id
_entity.type
_entity.pdbx_description
1 polymer ?
#
loop_
_entity_poly.entity_id
_entity_poly.type
_entity_poly.pdbx_seq_one_letter_code
_entity_poly.pdbx_strand_id
1 'polypeptide(L)'
;MYLILGKNGYIAEAIIKELKSRNLPHVAWSRGDVDYTDPIELRYNTYILGDDLHIINCAGYIGKPNVDACELAKADCIEGNVLLPAMIAQLCEEKKYDLTHISSGCIYCGYSKAFTEKDAPNFDFQNGSFYSGTKALAEKVVQKNNSNAYIFRLRIPFDEYASSRNFLTKLISYDTLLDAENSLSHRGDFAKYALDLIVQKVPRGIYNITNKGSVTTKQVVELIKQEKLCNKEFRFFSKLDDFMLEITTPRSNCVLDTSKIEQYIKIRTAEQALEEAISKYKV
;
A
#
# COMPACT_ATOMS: atom_id res chain seq x y z
N MET A 1 -6.85 -19.79 9.72
CA MET A 1 -5.91 -19.90 8.56
C MET A 1 -5.92 -18.60 7.77
N TYR A 2 -4.77 -18.17 7.17
CA TYR A 2 -4.71 -16.95 6.36
C TYR A 2 -4.84 -17.26 4.86
N LEU A 3 -5.63 -16.47 4.14
CA LEU A 3 -5.74 -16.51 2.68
C LEU A 3 -5.30 -15.17 2.10
N ILE A 4 -4.23 -15.16 1.29
CA ILE A 4 -3.70 -13.97 0.66
C ILE A 4 -4.16 -13.93 -0.81
N LEU A 5 -4.90 -12.89 -1.19
CA LEU A 5 -5.29 -12.65 -2.58
C LEU A 5 -4.30 -11.68 -3.24
N GLY A 6 -3.90 -11.98 -4.47
CA GLY A 6 -2.91 -11.20 -5.21
C GLY A 6 -1.46 -11.57 -4.88
N LYS A 7 -1.13 -12.87 -4.73
CA LYS A 7 0.16 -13.39 -4.24
C LYS A 7 1.40 -12.86 -4.94
N ASN A 8 1.31 -12.49 -6.22
CA ASN A 8 2.42 -11.95 -7.01
C ASN A 8 2.59 -10.43 -6.85
N GLY A 9 1.84 -9.83 -5.92
CA GLY A 9 1.90 -8.40 -5.63
C GLY A 9 3.07 -8.05 -4.70
N TYR A 10 3.67 -6.86 -4.92
CA TYR A 10 4.84 -6.39 -4.15
C TYR A 10 4.62 -6.41 -2.63
N ILE A 11 3.42 -6.08 -2.17
CA ILE A 11 3.07 -6.13 -0.72
C ILE A 11 2.71 -7.54 -0.29
N ALA A 12 1.99 -8.30 -1.13
CA ALA A 12 1.62 -9.68 -0.82
C ALA A 12 2.83 -10.57 -0.55
N GLU A 13 3.89 -10.44 -1.36
CA GLU A 13 5.14 -11.18 -1.16
C GLU A 13 5.76 -10.93 0.23
N ALA A 14 5.75 -9.69 0.72
CA ALA A 14 6.25 -9.37 2.04
C ALA A 14 5.38 -9.98 3.16
N ILE A 15 4.05 -9.92 3.01
CA ILE A 15 3.12 -10.54 3.96
C ILE A 15 3.29 -12.06 3.98
N ILE A 16 3.42 -12.70 2.81
CA ILE A 16 3.67 -14.14 2.71
C ILE A 16 5.00 -14.53 3.37
N LYS A 17 6.06 -13.73 3.13
CA LYS A 17 7.38 -13.94 3.78
C LYS A 17 7.26 -13.85 5.30
N GLU A 18 6.52 -12.88 5.79
CA GLU A 18 6.32 -12.68 7.23
C GLU A 18 5.43 -13.78 7.85
N LEU A 19 4.38 -14.25 7.16
CA LEU A 19 3.58 -15.39 7.60
C LEU A 19 4.42 -16.67 7.71
N LYS A 20 5.30 -16.90 6.72
CA LYS A 20 6.25 -18.03 6.72
C LYS A 20 7.23 -17.94 7.89
N SER A 21 7.80 -16.77 8.15
CA SER A 21 8.76 -16.59 9.24
C SER A 21 8.16 -16.85 10.63
N ARG A 22 6.85 -16.62 10.76
CA ARG A 22 6.09 -16.90 11.99
C ARG A 22 5.47 -18.29 12.05
N ASN A 23 5.68 -19.14 11.05
CA ASN A 23 5.03 -20.44 10.92
C ASN A 23 3.49 -20.37 10.99
N LEU A 24 2.89 -19.30 10.48
CA LEU A 24 1.45 -19.12 10.44
C LEU A 24 0.85 -19.84 9.23
N PRO A 25 -0.18 -20.69 9.41
CA PRO A 25 -0.81 -21.43 8.31
C PRO A 25 -1.42 -20.47 7.29
N HIS A 26 -1.03 -20.57 6.03
CA HIS A 26 -1.53 -19.70 4.99
C HIS A 26 -1.58 -20.36 3.61
N VAL A 27 -2.48 -19.85 2.78
CA VAL A 27 -2.59 -20.12 1.34
C VAL A 27 -2.54 -18.77 0.61
N ALA A 28 -1.96 -18.73 -0.56
CA ALA A 28 -1.87 -17.49 -1.35
C ALA A 28 -2.26 -17.76 -2.80
N TRP A 29 -3.19 -16.96 -3.33
CA TRP A 29 -3.69 -17.11 -4.70
C TRP A 29 -3.34 -15.91 -5.58
N SER A 30 -2.94 -16.23 -6.82
CA SER A 30 -3.06 -15.34 -7.98
C SER A 30 -4.32 -15.70 -8.77
N ARG A 31 -4.71 -14.87 -9.72
CA ARG A 31 -5.82 -15.19 -10.64
C ARG A 31 -5.56 -16.43 -11.52
N GLY A 32 -4.30 -16.84 -11.66
CA GLY A 32 -3.93 -18.08 -12.35
C GLY A 32 -4.10 -19.34 -11.49
N ASP A 33 -4.16 -19.21 -10.15
CA ASP A 33 -4.42 -20.34 -9.25
C ASP A 33 -5.92 -20.52 -9.02
N VAL A 34 -6.63 -19.43 -8.75
CA VAL A 34 -8.07 -19.34 -8.56
C VAL A 34 -8.50 -17.99 -9.13
N ASP A 35 -9.48 -17.97 -10.01
CA ASP A 35 -10.06 -16.70 -10.46
C ASP A 35 -10.98 -16.10 -9.39
N TYR A 36 -10.33 -15.49 -8.38
CA TYR A 36 -11.04 -14.83 -7.28
C TYR A 36 -11.77 -13.54 -7.70
N THR A 37 -11.79 -13.19 -9.00
CA THR A 37 -12.65 -12.14 -9.55
C THR A 37 -14.03 -12.68 -9.93
N ASP A 38 -14.14 -14.00 -10.11
CA ASP A 38 -15.42 -14.69 -10.20
C ASP A 38 -15.96 -15.00 -8.81
N PRO A 39 -17.16 -14.49 -8.45
CA PRO A 39 -17.74 -14.70 -7.12
C PRO A 39 -18.06 -16.18 -6.82
N ILE A 40 -18.36 -16.98 -7.85
CA ILE A 40 -18.65 -18.41 -7.68
C ILE A 40 -17.37 -19.16 -7.35
N GLU A 41 -16.31 -18.93 -8.13
CA GLU A 41 -15.01 -19.54 -7.89
C GLU A 41 -14.42 -19.13 -6.54
N LEU A 42 -14.47 -17.84 -6.19
CA LEU A 42 -14.00 -17.38 -4.90
C LEU A 42 -14.76 -18.07 -3.74
N ARG A 43 -16.09 -18.11 -3.81
CA ARG A 43 -16.94 -18.73 -2.78
C ARG A 43 -16.68 -20.23 -2.65
N TYR A 44 -16.56 -20.93 -3.77
CA TYR A 44 -16.31 -22.37 -3.77
C TYR A 44 -14.94 -22.71 -3.18
N ASN A 45 -13.89 -22.03 -3.63
CA ASN A 45 -12.53 -22.31 -3.18
C ASN A 45 -12.30 -21.87 -1.72
N THR A 46 -12.92 -20.80 -1.23
CA THR A 46 -12.85 -20.43 0.18
C THR A 46 -13.61 -21.43 1.07
N TYR A 47 -14.74 -21.99 0.59
CA TYR A 47 -15.45 -23.04 1.29
C TYR A 47 -14.59 -24.31 1.50
N ILE A 48 -13.81 -24.71 0.49
CA ILE A 48 -12.87 -25.84 0.60
C ILE A 48 -11.80 -25.61 1.66
N LEU A 49 -11.37 -24.35 1.88
CA LEU A 49 -10.37 -24.01 2.89
C LEU A 49 -10.92 -24.07 4.32
N GLY A 50 -12.24 -24.06 4.51
CA GLY A 50 -12.91 -24.14 5.80
C GLY A 50 -13.44 -22.82 6.34
N ASP A 51 -14.02 -22.86 7.54
CA ASP A 51 -14.80 -21.75 8.10
C ASP A 51 -13.97 -20.73 8.89
N ASP A 52 -12.75 -21.07 9.33
CA ASP A 52 -11.88 -20.19 10.10
C ASP A 52 -10.83 -19.53 9.19
N LEU A 53 -11.28 -18.59 8.36
CA LEU A 53 -10.43 -17.85 7.42
C LEU A 53 -10.25 -16.40 7.84
N HIS A 54 -9.01 -15.92 7.64
CA HIS A 54 -8.68 -14.50 7.60
C HIS A 54 -8.19 -14.17 6.20
N ILE A 55 -8.99 -13.47 5.41
CA ILE A 55 -8.65 -13.07 4.06
C ILE A 55 -7.86 -11.76 4.10
N ILE A 56 -6.65 -11.75 3.53
CA ILE A 56 -5.83 -10.55 3.33
C ILE A 56 -5.87 -10.19 1.85
N ASN A 57 -6.65 -9.18 1.51
CA ASN A 57 -6.77 -8.70 0.14
C ASN A 57 -5.65 -7.73 -0.22
N CYS A 58 -4.62 -8.25 -0.89
CA CYS A 58 -3.54 -7.49 -1.50
C CYS A 58 -3.75 -7.27 -3.01
N ALA A 59 -4.83 -7.83 -3.58
CA ALA A 59 -5.16 -7.63 -4.98
C ALA A 59 -5.65 -6.21 -5.23
N GLY A 60 -5.31 -5.68 -6.39
CA GLY A 60 -5.72 -4.36 -6.85
C GLY A 60 -5.08 -4.04 -8.20
N TYR A 61 -5.55 -2.98 -8.83
CA TYR A 61 -5.06 -2.48 -10.11
C TYR A 61 -4.32 -1.15 -9.91
N ILE A 62 -3.07 -1.09 -10.34
CA ILE A 62 -2.22 0.10 -10.21
C ILE A 62 -1.78 0.69 -11.57
N GLY A 63 -2.32 0.16 -12.69
CA GLY A 63 -1.85 0.48 -14.03
C GLY A 63 -0.46 -0.12 -14.35
N LYS A 64 -0.09 -0.04 -15.63
CA LYS A 64 1.23 -0.39 -16.15
C LYS A 64 1.65 0.64 -17.18
N PRO A 65 2.81 1.28 -17.09
CA PRO A 65 3.91 1.03 -16.11
C PRO A 65 3.67 1.62 -14.71
N ASN A 66 2.73 2.53 -14.55
CA ASN A 66 2.43 3.23 -13.29
C ASN A 66 0.95 3.65 -13.22
N VAL A 67 0.59 4.43 -12.20
CA VAL A 67 -0.79 4.88 -11.94
C VAL A 67 -1.39 5.77 -13.06
N ASP A 68 -0.58 6.37 -13.93
CA ASP A 68 -1.08 7.18 -15.06
C ASP A 68 -1.93 6.32 -16.02
N ALA A 69 -1.60 5.04 -16.16
CA ALA A 69 -2.38 4.12 -16.97
C ALA A 69 -3.81 3.90 -16.43
N CYS A 70 -4.08 4.21 -15.18
CA CYS A 70 -5.43 4.13 -14.61
C CYS A 70 -6.38 5.17 -15.22
N GLU A 71 -5.85 6.29 -15.74
CA GLU A 71 -6.66 7.29 -16.44
C GLU A 71 -7.20 6.77 -17.78
N LEU A 72 -6.48 5.83 -18.40
CA LEU A 72 -6.85 5.21 -19.67
C LEU A 72 -7.60 3.89 -19.49
N ALA A 73 -7.37 3.17 -18.40
CA ALA A 73 -7.96 1.86 -18.09
C ALA A 73 -8.91 1.97 -16.88
N LYS A 74 -9.89 2.87 -16.96
CA LYS A 74 -10.80 3.19 -15.86
C LYS A 74 -11.66 2.00 -15.43
N ALA A 75 -12.12 1.18 -16.39
CA ALA A 75 -12.91 -0.02 -16.11
C ALA A 75 -12.10 -1.01 -15.27
N ASP A 76 -10.89 -1.38 -15.70
CA ASP A 76 -10.00 -2.30 -14.97
C ASP A 76 -9.68 -1.77 -13.56
N CYS A 77 -9.51 -0.44 -13.46
CA CYS A 77 -9.23 0.21 -12.18
C CYS A 77 -10.44 0.12 -11.23
N ILE A 78 -11.67 0.30 -11.71
CA ILE A 78 -12.90 0.11 -10.92
C ILE A 78 -13.05 -1.36 -10.55
N GLU A 79 -12.91 -2.28 -11.49
CA GLU A 79 -13.03 -3.72 -11.21
C GLU A 79 -12.05 -4.17 -10.14
N GLY A 80 -10.76 -3.87 -10.32
CA GLY A 80 -9.71 -4.33 -9.41
C GLY A 80 -9.68 -3.62 -8.06
N ASN A 81 -10.03 -2.34 -8.00
CA ASN A 81 -9.90 -1.54 -6.78
C ASN A 81 -11.21 -1.29 -6.03
N VAL A 82 -12.38 -1.45 -6.66
CA VAL A 82 -13.67 -1.18 -6.04
C VAL A 82 -14.57 -2.41 -5.99
N LEU A 83 -14.85 -3.01 -7.16
CA LEU A 83 -15.80 -4.14 -7.23
C LEU A 83 -15.24 -5.39 -6.57
N LEU A 84 -14.00 -5.75 -6.84
CA LEU A 84 -13.35 -6.88 -6.20
C LEU A 84 -13.27 -6.75 -4.66
N PRO A 85 -12.78 -5.66 -4.08
CA PRO A 85 -12.82 -5.48 -2.63
C PRO A 85 -14.23 -5.51 -2.02
N ALA A 86 -15.23 -4.94 -2.72
CA ALA A 86 -16.63 -4.98 -2.28
C ALA A 86 -17.16 -6.41 -2.21
N MET A 87 -16.92 -7.21 -3.24
CA MET A 87 -17.33 -8.62 -3.32
C MET A 87 -16.65 -9.46 -2.22
N ILE A 88 -15.34 -9.28 -2.00
CA ILE A 88 -14.60 -9.96 -0.94
C ILE A 88 -15.17 -9.57 0.44
N ALA A 89 -15.45 -8.29 0.66
CA ALA A 89 -16.01 -7.81 1.92
C ALA A 89 -17.40 -8.40 2.19
N GLN A 90 -18.25 -8.47 1.16
CA GLN A 90 -19.56 -9.11 1.24
C GLN A 90 -19.45 -10.61 1.58
N LEU A 91 -18.58 -11.33 0.89
CA LEU A 91 -18.32 -12.75 1.17
C LEU A 91 -17.86 -12.96 2.62
N CYS A 92 -16.92 -12.13 3.09
CA CYS A 92 -16.42 -12.23 4.46
C CYS A 92 -17.53 -11.97 5.49
N GLU A 93 -18.41 -10.99 5.25
CA GLU A 93 -19.55 -10.71 6.14
C GLU A 93 -20.55 -11.88 6.18
N GLU A 94 -20.88 -12.45 5.01
CA GLU A 94 -21.80 -13.60 4.91
C GLU A 94 -21.24 -14.85 5.58
N LYS A 95 -19.95 -15.12 5.41
CA LYS A 95 -19.28 -16.32 5.91
C LYS A 95 -18.67 -16.16 7.29
N LYS A 96 -18.68 -14.94 7.83
CA LYS A 96 -18.02 -14.58 9.09
C LYS A 96 -16.51 -14.78 9.06
N TYR A 97 -15.90 -14.64 7.89
CA TYR A 97 -14.46 -14.62 7.73
C TYR A 97 -13.89 -13.27 8.19
N ASP A 98 -12.71 -13.31 8.78
CA ASP A 98 -11.96 -12.08 9.04
C ASP A 98 -11.44 -11.47 7.74
N LEU A 99 -11.44 -10.14 7.63
CA LEU A 99 -10.96 -9.41 6.46
C LEU A 99 -9.91 -8.36 6.83
N THR A 100 -8.83 -8.35 6.07
CA THR A 100 -7.89 -7.23 5.97
C THR A 100 -7.81 -6.76 4.52
N HIS A 101 -8.13 -5.50 4.25
CA HIS A 101 -7.97 -4.87 2.95
C HIS A 101 -6.75 -3.95 2.94
N ILE A 102 -5.83 -4.15 1.96
CA ILE A 102 -4.66 -3.29 1.80
C ILE A 102 -5.05 -2.07 0.97
N SER A 103 -5.04 -0.92 1.62
CA SER A 103 -5.34 0.39 1.06
C SER A 103 -4.08 1.25 0.89
N SER A 104 -4.24 2.52 0.60
CA SER A 104 -3.13 3.44 0.33
C SER A 104 -3.40 4.83 0.88
N GLY A 105 -2.36 5.49 1.41
CA GLY A 105 -2.40 6.90 1.77
C GLY A 105 -2.42 7.88 0.58
N CYS A 106 -2.41 7.38 -0.66
CA CYS A 106 -2.53 8.23 -1.86
C CYS A 106 -3.90 8.92 -2.01
N ILE A 107 -4.82 8.69 -1.07
CA ILE A 107 -6.12 9.36 -0.96
C ILE A 107 -6.03 10.73 -0.30
N TYR A 108 -4.83 11.13 0.11
CA TYR A 108 -4.55 12.42 0.72
C TYR A 108 -3.51 13.23 -0.05
N CYS A 109 -3.64 14.56 -0.03
CA CYS A 109 -2.65 15.49 -0.54
C CYS A 109 -2.60 16.76 0.30
N GLY A 110 -1.39 17.31 0.48
CA GLY A 110 -1.13 18.54 1.21
C GLY A 110 -0.46 18.32 2.56
N TYR A 111 -0.02 19.43 3.16
CA TYR A 111 0.82 19.46 4.38
C TYR A 111 0.24 20.33 5.49
N SER A 112 -1.04 20.66 5.43
CA SER A 112 -1.69 21.44 6.49
C SER A 112 -1.69 20.72 7.85
N LYS A 113 -1.58 19.41 7.80
CA LYS A 113 -1.47 18.51 8.97
C LYS A 113 -0.98 17.13 8.52
N ALA A 114 -0.56 16.29 9.46
CA ALA A 114 -0.49 14.84 9.25
C ALA A 114 -1.92 14.26 9.25
N PHE A 115 -2.24 13.43 8.24
CA PHE A 115 -3.58 12.87 8.08
C PHE A 115 -3.79 11.65 8.98
N THR A 116 -4.81 11.71 9.81
CA THR A 116 -5.26 10.61 10.67
C THR A 116 -6.23 9.68 9.94
N GLU A 117 -6.57 8.54 10.54
CA GLU A 117 -7.57 7.61 10.01
C GLU A 117 -9.01 8.18 9.99
N LYS A 118 -9.25 9.25 10.75
CA LYS A 118 -10.56 9.92 10.84
C LYS A 118 -10.75 11.00 9.77
N ASP A 119 -9.70 11.42 9.11
CA ASP A 119 -9.77 12.45 8.10
C ASP A 119 -10.44 11.92 6.84
N ALA A 120 -11.33 12.72 6.28
CA ALA A 120 -11.92 12.43 4.98
C ALA A 120 -10.85 12.51 3.87
N PRO A 121 -10.83 11.58 2.90
CA PRO A 121 -9.99 11.71 1.71
C PRO A 121 -10.20 13.06 1.02
N ASN A 122 -9.11 13.71 0.63
CA ASN A 122 -9.11 14.99 -0.08
C ASN A 122 -8.38 14.93 -1.43
N PHE A 123 -7.98 13.75 -1.86
CA PHE A 123 -7.32 13.50 -3.13
C PHE A 123 -7.99 12.30 -3.80
N ASP A 124 -9.01 12.59 -4.59
CA ASP A 124 -9.96 11.63 -5.15
C ASP A 124 -10.22 11.88 -6.65
N PHE A 125 -11.39 11.50 -7.16
CA PHE A 125 -11.77 11.68 -8.57
C PHE A 125 -11.84 13.16 -9.02
N GLN A 126 -12.04 14.10 -8.10
CA GLN A 126 -12.18 15.52 -8.44
C GLN A 126 -10.84 16.25 -8.41
N ASN A 127 -10.02 15.99 -7.40
CA ASN A 127 -8.81 16.75 -7.11
C ASN A 127 -7.52 15.94 -7.29
N GLY A 128 -7.62 14.66 -7.63
CA GLY A 128 -6.51 13.73 -7.67
C GLY A 128 -6.47 12.90 -8.94
N SER A 129 -6.00 11.67 -8.80
CA SER A 129 -5.94 10.68 -9.86
C SER A 129 -7.16 9.74 -9.80
N PHE A 130 -7.49 9.15 -10.94
CA PHE A 130 -8.53 8.11 -10.98
C PHE A 130 -8.20 6.95 -10.02
N TYR A 131 -6.92 6.55 -9.96
CA TYR A 131 -6.44 5.57 -8.99
C TYR A 131 -6.76 5.97 -7.55
N SER A 132 -6.44 7.20 -7.15
CA SER A 132 -6.69 7.69 -5.79
C SER A 132 -8.18 7.71 -5.46
N GLY A 133 -9.01 8.14 -6.40
CA GLY A 133 -10.47 8.07 -6.28
C GLY A 133 -10.98 6.65 -6.07
N THR A 134 -10.46 5.67 -6.84
CA THR A 134 -10.86 4.26 -6.65
C THR A 134 -10.41 3.71 -5.30
N LYS A 135 -9.22 4.09 -4.80
CA LYS A 135 -8.76 3.66 -3.46
C LYS A 135 -9.59 4.27 -2.33
N ALA A 136 -9.96 5.56 -2.45
CA ALA A 136 -10.86 6.21 -1.48
C ALA A 136 -12.26 5.57 -1.49
N LEU A 137 -12.79 5.24 -2.67
CA LEU A 137 -14.07 4.54 -2.79
C LEU A 137 -14.00 3.11 -2.27
N ALA A 138 -12.87 2.40 -2.50
CA ALA A 138 -12.65 1.04 -1.99
C ALA A 138 -12.83 0.95 -0.47
N GLU A 139 -12.25 1.89 0.29
CA GLU A 139 -12.40 1.91 1.74
C GLU A 139 -13.88 2.05 2.16
N LYS A 140 -14.63 2.93 1.49
CA LYS A 140 -16.06 3.14 1.77
C LYS A 140 -16.89 1.88 1.49
N VAL A 141 -16.65 1.21 0.34
CA VAL A 141 -17.42 0.01 0.00
C VAL A 141 -17.03 -1.19 0.87
N VAL A 142 -15.76 -1.32 1.24
CA VAL A 142 -15.33 -2.37 2.20
C VAL A 142 -16.00 -2.15 3.55
N GLN A 143 -15.95 -0.94 4.12
CA GLN A 143 -16.59 -0.63 5.40
C GLN A 143 -18.12 -0.80 5.36
N LYS A 144 -18.76 -0.49 4.23
CA LYS A 144 -20.20 -0.66 4.05
C LYS A 144 -20.62 -2.12 4.02
N ASN A 145 -19.82 -2.98 3.37
CA ASN A 145 -20.12 -4.40 3.22
C ASN A 145 -19.61 -5.26 4.39
N ASN A 146 -18.57 -4.81 5.08
CA ASN A 146 -18.03 -5.48 6.26
C ASN A 146 -17.46 -4.44 7.23
N SER A 147 -18.28 -4.02 8.19
CA SER A 147 -17.89 -3.01 9.19
C SER A 147 -16.80 -3.52 10.15
N ASN A 148 -16.57 -4.82 10.19
CA ASN A 148 -15.58 -5.48 11.05
C ASN A 148 -14.24 -5.77 10.34
N ALA A 149 -14.00 -5.18 9.17
CA ALA A 149 -12.74 -5.34 8.44
C ALA A 149 -11.61 -4.48 9.03
N TYR A 150 -10.37 -4.95 8.87
CA TYR A 150 -9.19 -4.09 8.91
C TYR A 150 -8.98 -3.45 7.54
N ILE A 151 -8.63 -2.17 7.51
CA ILE A 151 -8.19 -1.44 6.34
C ILE A 151 -6.82 -0.83 6.64
N PHE A 152 -5.78 -1.33 5.99
CA PHE A 152 -4.40 -0.92 6.23
C PHE A 152 -3.88 -0.04 5.10
N ARG A 153 -3.61 1.23 5.40
CA ARG A 153 -3.07 2.20 4.46
C ARG A 153 -1.55 2.18 4.52
N LEU A 154 -0.90 1.84 3.43
CA LEU A 154 0.53 2.03 3.24
C LEU A 154 0.80 3.29 2.40
N ARG A 155 2.06 3.74 2.39
CA ARG A 155 2.47 4.86 1.55
C ARG A 155 3.85 4.65 0.96
N ILE A 156 3.98 4.89 -0.35
CA ILE A 156 5.25 4.88 -1.09
C ILE A 156 6.16 3.74 -0.61
N PRO A 157 5.86 2.47 -0.95
CA PRO A 157 6.58 1.33 -0.42
C PRO A 157 8.00 1.22 -0.98
N PHE A 158 8.92 0.83 -0.12
CA PHE A 158 10.33 0.59 -0.44
C PHE A 158 10.89 -0.59 0.35
N ASP A 159 12.01 -1.13 -0.10
CA ASP A 159 12.84 -2.10 0.60
C ASP A 159 14.26 -2.14 0.02
N GLU A 160 15.05 -3.11 0.47
CA GLU A 160 16.44 -3.31 0.09
C GLU A 160 16.65 -4.06 -1.24
N TYR A 161 15.59 -4.37 -2.01
CA TYR A 161 15.70 -5.13 -3.27
C TYR A 161 15.26 -4.30 -4.47
N ALA A 162 16.04 -4.34 -5.55
CA ALA A 162 15.68 -3.65 -6.80
C ALA A 162 14.37 -4.20 -7.36
N SER A 163 13.44 -3.29 -7.65
CA SER A 163 12.15 -3.61 -8.26
C SER A 163 11.56 -2.36 -8.90
N SER A 164 10.88 -2.51 -10.02
CA SER A 164 10.11 -1.41 -10.64
C SER A 164 9.02 -0.82 -9.74
N ARG A 165 8.66 -1.51 -8.65
CA ARG A 165 7.69 -1.07 -7.64
C ARG A 165 8.33 -0.42 -6.42
N ASN A 166 9.64 -0.58 -6.24
CA ASN A 166 10.39 -0.03 -5.13
C ASN A 166 10.67 1.46 -5.35
N PHE A 167 10.36 2.28 -4.35
CA PHE A 167 10.59 3.73 -4.39
C PHE A 167 12.08 4.08 -4.61
N LEU A 168 13.00 3.39 -3.94
CA LEU A 168 14.44 3.62 -4.10
C LEU A 168 14.90 3.36 -5.54
N THR A 169 14.46 2.25 -6.15
CA THR A 169 14.76 1.94 -7.56
C THR A 169 14.25 3.05 -8.49
N LYS A 170 13.03 3.56 -8.24
CA LYS A 170 12.46 4.65 -9.05
C LYS A 170 13.25 5.94 -8.91
N LEU A 171 13.64 6.34 -7.69
CA LEU A 171 14.47 7.53 -7.48
C LEU A 171 15.79 7.44 -8.25
N ILE A 172 16.44 6.29 -8.22
CA ILE A 172 17.68 6.06 -8.94
C ILE A 172 17.48 6.13 -10.47
N SER A 173 16.32 5.71 -10.98
CA SER A 173 16.03 5.64 -12.41
C SER A 173 15.60 6.99 -13.03
N TYR A 174 14.98 7.89 -12.28
CA TYR A 174 14.43 9.14 -12.81
C TYR A 174 15.53 10.20 -13.02
N ASP A 175 15.46 10.94 -14.13
CA ASP A 175 16.45 11.99 -14.46
C ASP A 175 16.26 13.24 -13.60
N THR A 176 15.02 13.63 -13.36
CA THR A 176 14.68 14.79 -12.54
C THR A 176 13.64 14.39 -11.48
N LEU A 177 13.81 14.86 -10.27
CA LEU A 177 13.00 14.52 -9.11
C LEU A 177 12.20 15.72 -8.62
N LEU A 178 11.00 15.47 -8.11
CA LEU A 178 10.28 16.45 -7.29
C LEU A 178 10.73 16.32 -5.84
N ASP A 179 11.13 17.43 -5.23
CA ASP A 179 11.37 17.45 -3.78
C ASP A 179 10.02 17.59 -3.06
N ALA A 180 9.54 16.49 -2.54
CA ALA A 180 8.27 16.41 -1.83
C ALA A 180 8.44 15.61 -0.53
N GLU A 181 7.81 16.09 0.54
CA GLU A 181 7.78 15.39 1.82
C GLU A 181 6.69 14.32 1.84
N ASN A 182 7.01 13.14 2.32
CA ASN A 182 6.05 12.03 2.38
C ASN A 182 6.33 11.09 3.57
N SER A 183 5.28 10.47 4.10
CA SER A 183 5.44 9.24 4.87
C SER A 183 5.80 8.10 3.92
N LEU A 184 6.59 7.15 4.41
CA LEU A 184 7.04 5.98 3.66
C LEU A 184 6.71 4.70 4.43
N SER A 185 6.50 3.60 3.70
CA SER A 185 6.33 2.27 4.28
C SER A 185 7.47 1.35 3.83
N HIS A 186 8.38 0.99 4.73
CA HIS A 186 9.28 -0.11 4.45
C HIS A 186 8.46 -1.40 4.36
N ARG A 187 8.57 -2.12 3.24
CA ARG A 187 7.71 -3.24 2.89
C ARG A 187 7.70 -4.36 3.93
N GLY A 188 8.87 -4.68 4.50
CA GLY A 188 9.01 -5.68 5.56
C GLY A 188 8.37 -5.21 6.87
N ASP A 189 8.55 -3.93 7.24
CA ASP A 189 7.92 -3.37 8.43
C ASP A 189 6.40 -3.35 8.29
N PHE A 190 5.90 -2.94 7.11
CA PHE A 190 4.47 -2.96 6.84
C PHE A 190 3.88 -4.36 7.06
N ALA A 191 4.50 -5.40 6.51
CA ALA A 191 4.05 -6.78 6.69
C ALA A 191 4.08 -7.21 8.16
N LYS A 192 5.19 -6.91 8.85
CA LYS A 192 5.34 -7.19 10.28
C LYS A 192 4.26 -6.49 11.11
N TYR A 193 4.09 -5.19 10.93
CA TYR A 193 3.13 -4.39 11.69
C TYR A 193 1.67 -4.80 11.41
N ALA A 194 1.35 -5.07 10.15
CA ALA A 194 0.03 -5.58 9.76
C ALA A 194 -0.31 -6.89 10.48
N LEU A 195 0.63 -7.85 10.49
CA LEU A 195 0.40 -9.11 11.18
C LEU A 195 0.42 -8.97 12.71
N ASP A 196 1.22 -8.07 13.28
CA ASP A 196 1.21 -7.78 14.71
C ASP A 196 -0.18 -7.30 15.15
N LEU A 197 -0.80 -6.35 14.41
CA LEU A 197 -2.15 -5.87 14.69
C LEU A 197 -3.20 -6.99 14.60
N ILE A 198 -3.11 -7.82 13.57
CA ILE A 198 -4.05 -8.93 13.35
C ILE A 198 -3.93 -9.97 14.47
N VAL A 199 -2.71 -10.40 14.80
CA VAL A 199 -2.44 -11.44 15.82
C VAL A 199 -2.83 -10.96 17.22
N GLN A 200 -2.57 -9.69 17.54
CA GLN A 200 -2.99 -9.06 18.79
C GLN A 200 -4.50 -8.77 18.86
N LYS A 201 -5.23 -8.98 17.74
CA LYS A 201 -6.68 -8.73 17.66
C LYS A 201 -7.06 -7.31 18.11
N VAL A 202 -6.25 -6.31 17.71
CA VAL A 202 -6.56 -4.91 18.01
C VAL A 202 -7.94 -4.52 17.45
N PRO A 203 -8.58 -3.44 17.92
CA PRO A 203 -9.87 -3.01 17.39
C PRO A 203 -9.88 -2.89 15.86
N ARG A 204 -10.92 -3.43 15.22
CA ARG A 204 -11.07 -3.37 13.77
C ARG A 204 -11.19 -1.91 13.28
N GLY A 205 -10.92 -1.71 12.00
CA GLY A 205 -11.04 -0.40 11.35
C GLY A 205 -9.80 -0.01 10.55
N ILE A 206 -9.67 1.27 10.26
CA ILE A 206 -8.60 1.82 9.44
C ILE A 206 -7.35 2.06 10.29
N TYR A 207 -6.16 1.76 9.73
CA TYR A 207 -4.86 2.06 10.31
C TYR A 207 -3.91 2.59 9.24
N ASN A 208 -3.23 3.70 9.54
CA ASN A 208 -2.09 4.17 8.78
C ASN A 208 -0.86 3.36 9.17
N ILE A 209 -0.34 2.54 8.27
CA ILE A 209 0.83 1.68 8.51
C ILE A 209 2.01 2.19 7.68
N THR A 210 2.67 3.21 8.19
CA THR A 210 3.94 3.74 7.66
C THR A 210 5.02 3.65 8.73
N ASN A 211 6.26 3.83 8.35
CA ASN A 211 7.30 4.14 9.30
C ASN A 211 7.01 5.51 9.93
N LYS A 212 7.45 5.73 11.17
CA LYS A 212 7.15 6.96 11.92
C LYS A 212 7.83 8.18 11.29
N GLY A 213 7.05 9.26 11.16
CA GLY A 213 7.52 10.52 10.60
C GLY A 213 7.43 10.58 9.09
N SER A 214 8.18 11.48 8.51
CA SER A 214 8.22 11.76 7.07
C SER A 214 9.64 12.11 6.64
N VAL A 215 9.90 12.03 5.35
CA VAL A 215 11.16 12.45 4.74
C VAL A 215 10.90 13.17 3.43
N THR A 216 11.79 14.09 3.08
CA THR A 216 11.78 14.72 1.76
C THR A 216 12.55 13.86 0.74
N THR A 217 12.28 14.05 -0.54
CA THR A 217 13.03 13.36 -1.59
C THR A 217 14.52 13.72 -1.54
N LYS A 218 14.87 14.95 -1.19
CA LYS A 218 16.27 15.37 -1.00
C LYS A 218 16.96 14.61 0.11
N GLN A 219 16.32 14.45 1.27
CA GLN A 219 16.89 13.66 2.38
C GLN A 219 17.17 12.21 1.95
N VAL A 220 16.25 11.59 1.18
CA VAL A 220 16.50 10.23 0.66
C VAL A 220 17.69 10.20 -0.30
N VAL A 221 17.79 11.19 -1.19
CA VAL A 221 18.93 11.32 -2.12
C VAL A 221 20.26 11.54 -1.36
N GLU A 222 20.25 12.30 -0.29
CA GLU A 222 21.45 12.49 0.57
C GLU A 222 21.91 11.15 1.18
N LEU A 223 20.98 10.34 1.68
CA LEU A 223 21.30 8.99 2.18
C LEU A 223 21.85 8.09 1.07
N ILE A 224 21.25 8.09 -0.12
CA ILE A 224 21.73 7.34 -1.30
C ILE A 224 23.18 7.74 -1.66
N LYS A 225 23.51 9.03 -1.59
CA LYS A 225 24.87 9.54 -1.87
C LYS A 225 25.86 9.16 -0.75
N GLN A 226 25.46 9.27 0.51
CA GLN A 226 26.30 8.91 1.67
C GLN A 226 26.70 7.44 1.63
N GLU A 227 25.75 6.57 1.35
CA GLU A 227 25.97 5.12 1.24
C GLU A 227 26.58 4.69 -0.11
N LYS A 228 26.84 5.65 -1.02
CA LYS A 228 27.43 5.42 -2.35
C LYS A 228 26.65 4.37 -3.17
N LEU A 229 25.33 4.33 -3.01
CA LEU A 229 24.49 3.36 -3.69
C LEU A 229 24.51 3.54 -5.22
N CYS A 230 24.69 4.76 -5.70
CA CYS A 230 24.94 5.06 -7.11
C CYS A 230 25.77 6.36 -7.28
N ASN A 231 26.42 6.51 -8.44
CA ASN A 231 27.23 7.69 -8.78
C ASN A 231 26.45 8.74 -9.57
N LYS A 232 25.12 8.71 -9.50
CA LYS A 232 24.25 9.58 -10.28
C LYS A 232 24.21 10.99 -9.69
N GLU A 233 24.30 12.01 -10.58
CA GLU A 233 23.95 13.38 -10.24
C GLU A 233 22.44 13.55 -10.31
N PHE A 234 21.81 13.79 -9.15
CA PHE A 234 20.37 13.99 -9.05
C PHE A 234 20.00 15.44 -9.35
N ARG A 235 19.03 15.63 -10.23
CA ARG A 235 18.44 16.93 -10.55
C ARG A 235 17.08 17.04 -9.89
N PHE A 236 16.69 18.26 -9.57
CA PHE A 236 15.38 18.55 -8.99
C PHE A 236 14.67 19.61 -9.82
N PHE A 237 13.37 19.45 -9.97
CA PHE A 237 12.54 20.51 -10.53
C PHE A 237 12.65 21.77 -9.67
N SER A 238 12.81 22.92 -10.31
CA SER A 238 12.95 24.21 -9.62
C SER A 238 11.61 24.69 -9.04
N LYS A 239 10.51 24.32 -9.70
CA LYS A 239 9.13 24.67 -9.31
C LYS A 239 8.21 23.47 -9.49
N LEU A 240 7.12 23.46 -8.71
CA LEU A 240 6.07 22.46 -8.86
C LEU A 240 5.42 22.50 -10.25
N ASP A 241 5.26 23.69 -10.82
CA ASP A 241 4.65 23.86 -12.14
C ASP A 241 5.47 23.16 -13.24
N ASP A 242 6.80 23.21 -13.17
CA ASP A 242 7.66 22.48 -14.12
C ASP A 242 7.43 20.97 -14.05
N PHE A 243 7.28 20.42 -12.85
CA PHE A 243 6.93 19.01 -12.64
C PHE A 243 5.53 18.69 -13.18
N MET A 244 4.55 19.58 -12.98
CA MET A 244 3.18 19.37 -13.45
C MET A 244 3.06 19.33 -14.97
N LEU A 245 4.00 19.92 -15.71
CA LEU A 245 4.07 19.83 -17.17
C LEU A 245 4.58 18.46 -17.67
N GLU A 246 5.32 17.74 -16.83
CA GLU A 246 5.93 16.45 -17.17
C GLU A 246 5.08 15.24 -16.81
N ILE A 247 4.02 15.44 -16.02
CA ILE A 247 3.16 14.36 -15.55
C ILE A 247 1.76 14.44 -16.17
N THR A 248 1.18 13.28 -16.44
CA THR A 248 -0.19 13.17 -16.97
C THR A 248 -1.24 13.27 -15.85
N THR A 249 -0.86 12.89 -14.64
CA THR A 249 -1.79 12.72 -13.52
C THR A 249 -1.21 13.35 -12.25
N PRO A 250 -1.99 14.14 -11.51
CA PRO A 250 -1.55 14.72 -10.23
C PRO A 250 -0.99 13.66 -9.28
N ARG A 251 0.05 14.02 -8.53
CA ARG A 251 0.68 13.14 -7.53
C ARG A 251 0.25 13.53 -6.13
N SER A 252 -0.14 12.55 -5.36
CA SER A 252 -0.39 12.68 -3.94
C SER A 252 0.92 12.87 -3.19
N ASN A 253 1.03 13.92 -2.37
CA ASN A 253 2.12 14.14 -1.43
C ASN A 253 1.52 14.50 -0.08
N CYS A 254 1.82 13.72 0.95
CA CYS A 254 1.24 13.92 2.28
C CYS A 254 2.02 13.17 3.37
N VAL A 255 1.76 13.56 4.60
CA VAL A 255 2.21 12.88 5.81
C VAL A 255 1.02 12.20 6.47
N LEU A 256 1.17 10.92 6.83
CA LEU A 256 0.18 10.15 7.58
C LEU A 256 0.55 10.15 9.07
N ASP A 257 -0.45 10.37 9.92
CA ASP A 257 -0.31 10.24 11.37
C ASP A 257 -0.28 8.76 11.76
N THR A 258 0.67 8.37 12.61
CA THR A 258 0.86 7.00 13.09
C THR A 258 0.47 6.82 14.56
N SER A 259 -0.09 7.84 15.21
CA SER A 259 -0.41 7.79 16.65
C SER A 259 -1.36 6.66 17.02
N LYS A 260 -2.24 6.25 16.10
CA LYS A 260 -3.18 5.15 16.36
C LYS A 260 -2.47 3.80 16.43
N ILE A 261 -1.60 3.47 15.48
CA ILE A 261 -0.87 2.20 15.48
C ILE A 261 0.14 2.14 16.64
N GLU A 262 0.74 3.26 17.00
CA GLU A 262 1.70 3.38 18.10
C GLU A 262 1.11 3.05 19.48
N GLN A 263 -0.22 3.06 19.61
CA GLN A 263 -0.90 2.60 20.84
C GLN A 263 -0.78 1.08 21.06
N TYR A 264 -0.50 0.32 20.00
CA TYR A 264 -0.49 -1.14 20.04
C TYR A 264 0.89 -1.74 19.81
N ILE A 265 1.69 -1.11 18.95
CA ILE A 265 3.02 -1.61 18.57
C ILE A 265 4.04 -0.49 18.48
N LYS A 266 5.31 -0.84 18.74
CA LYS A 266 6.44 0.07 18.49
C LYS A 266 6.82 0.02 17.01
N ILE A 267 6.84 1.17 16.36
CA ILE A 267 7.28 1.31 14.97
C ILE A 267 8.59 2.10 14.90
N ARG A 268 9.46 1.77 13.93
CA ARG A 268 10.70 2.50 13.71
C ARG A 268 10.47 3.71 12.82
N THR A 269 11.40 4.67 12.85
CA THR A 269 11.30 5.89 12.03
C THR A 269 11.51 5.57 10.54
N ALA A 270 11.01 6.47 9.67
CA ALA A 270 11.24 6.38 8.23
C ALA A 270 12.74 6.49 7.90
N GLU A 271 13.48 7.34 8.62
CA GLU A 271 14.91 7.53 8.46
C GLU A 271 15.67 6.22 8.78
N GLN A 272 15.44 5.61 9.95
CA GLN A 272 16.05 4.32 10.33
C GLN A 272 15.75 3.21 9.29
N ALA A 273 14.52 3.18 8.78
CA ALA A 273 14.13 2.19 7.78
C ALA A 273 14.85 2.42 6.44
N LEU A 274 15.03 3.68 6.04
CA LEU A 274 15.75 4.06 4.83
C LEU A 274 17.24 3.76 4.92
N GLU A 275 17.89 4.16 6.02
CA GLU A 275 19.32 3.88 6.26
C GLU A 275 19.60 2.38 6.14
N GLU A 276 18.80 1.54 6.78
CA GLU A 276 18.95 0.10 6.68
C GLU A 276 18.71 -0.42 5.25
N ALA A 277 17.63 0.01 4.58
CA ALA A 277 17.30 -0.45 3.23
C ALA A 277 18.35 -0.03 2.21
N ILE A 278 18.89 1.20 2.32
CA ILE A 278 19.90 1.73 1.41
C ILE A 278 21.25 1.01 1.63
N SER A 279 21.67 0.83 2.89
CA SER A 279 22.93 0.13 3.22
C SER A 279 22.94 -1.35 2.79
N LYS A 280 21.75 -1.98 2.68
CA LYS A 280 21.58 -3.38 2.26
C LYS A 280 21.09 -3.54 0.84
N TYR A 281 20.99 -2.46 0.08
CA TYR A 281 20.35 -2.47 -1.24
C TYR A 281 21.05 -3.41 -2.22
N LYS A 282 20.25 -4.25 -2.87
CA LYS A 282 20.72 -5.24 -3.85
C LYS A 282 20.08 -4.96 -5.21
N VAL A 283 20.94 -4.84 -6.21
CA VAL A 283 20.56 -4.67 -7.62
C VAL A 283 20.18 -6.00 -8.24
#